data_0210124a48398d94939674a6a50dca25
#
_entry.id   0210124a48398d94939674a6a50dca25
#
_cell.length_a   1.000
_cell.length_b   1.000
_cell.length_c   1.000
_cell.angle_alpha   90.00
_cell.angle_beta   90.00
_cell.angle_gamma   90.00
#
_symmetry.space_group_name_H-M   'P 1'
#
loop_
_entity.id
_entity.type
_entity.pdbx_description
1 polymer ?
#
loop_
_entity_poly.entity_id
_entity_poly.type
_entity_poly.pdbx_seq_one_letter_code
_entity_poly.pdbx_strand_id
1 'polypeptide(L)'
;MTKWWLFNGTAREAGAGPARSSRRTLAPETFAKMRSGSIAVLFLALTHPAMILAHGGSRSAVTQADGKWHPFQPKPGDQSSSAGSSAANQGPVIRSQTNLVNILVSVMDENGKPVADLPEGAFSLSEEGLPQKVDRFEAQTSRPVDLALMIDASASAYTDLKFELDAAAHFVRQVVRPGDSLCVFEISESVTQIGEFSDNVPRLEADVRRVQPGSGTSIYDALVLGSAALRRRPEGRRRAIVMVTDAGETTSGSDFDEAREAAIASGELIYTIVVRAVKNENGRNTAGEHALITITDSTGGDMLVLDDMSQIRSMFDEINRQLRTQYLLGYYPQPTPPPGSDRHVQVKVAGAYKISYRKEYFTAK
;
A
#
# COMPACT_ATOMS: atom_id res chain seq x y z
N MET A 1 -29.64 -12.55 -48.37
CA MET A 1 -29.44 -13.78 -49.14
C MET A 1 -28.53 -14.66 -48.31
N THR A 2 -29.10 -15.47 -47.40
CA THR A 2 -29.44 -16.90 -47.53
C THR A 2 -28.19 -17.79 -47.72
N LYS A 3 -27.79 -18.56 -46.69
CA LYS A 3 -27.97 -20.01 -46.60
C LYS A 3 -27.38 -20.60 -45.31
N TRP A 4 -28.26 -21.23 -44.58
CA TRP A 4 -28.09 -22.22 -43.54
C TRP A 4 -27.52 -23.53 -44.12
N TRP A 5 -26.74 -24.28 -43.33
CA TRP A 5 -26.68 -25.74 -43.42
C TRP A 5 -26.62 -26.37 -42.03
N LEU A 6 -27.68 -27.05 -41.70
CA LEU A 6 -27.82 -28.06 -40.65
C LEU A 6 -27.25 -29.39 -41.17
N PHE A 7 -26.58 -30.17 -40.32
CA PHE A 7 -26.48 -31.60 -40.48
C PHE A 7 -26.74 -32.30 -39.15
N ASN A 8 -27.87 -33.03 -39.11
CA ASN A 8 -28.24 -34.09 -38.18
C ASN A 8 -27.57 -35.41 -38.61
N GLY A 9 -27.24 -36.29 -37.64
CA GLY A 9 -26.82 -37.64 -37.92
C GLY A 9 -26.62 -38.46 -36.64
N THR A 10 -27.73 -38.90 -36.03
CA THR A 10 -28.15 -40.23 -35.57
C THR A 10 -27.13 -41.15 -34.85
N ALA A 11 -27.59 -41.63 -33.72
CA ALA A 11 -27.15 -42.62 -32.80
C ALA A 11 -26.84 -44.03 -33.39
N ARG A 12 -25.98 -44.77 -32.73
CA ARG A 12 -26.06 -46.25 -32.60
C ARG A 12 -25.51 -46.71 -31.26
N GLU A 13 -26.39 -47.37 -30.51
CA GLU A 13 -26.15 -48.19 -29.34
C GLU A 13 -25.48 -49.51 -29.71
N ALA A 14 -24.67 -50.02 -28.80
CA ALA A 14 -24.40 -51.43 -28.44
C ALA A 14 -23.19 -51.43 -27.48
N GLY A 15 -23.14 -52.09 -26.34
CA GLY A 15 -23.81 -53.19 -25.77
C GLY A 15 -22.95 -53.63 -24.57
N ALA A 16 -23.61 -53.98 -23.55
CA ALA A 16 -23.35 -54.56 -22.25
C ALA A 16 -22.13 -55.41 -21.99
N GLY A 17 -21.65 -55.39 -20.71
CA GLY A 17 -21.08 -56.50 -20.00
C GLY A 17 -20.29 -56.10 -18.73
N PRO A 18 -20.61 -56.61 -17.55
CA PRO A 18 -20.07 -56.18 -16.30
C PRO A 18 -18.85 -56.97 -15.85
N ALA A 19 -17.86 -56.35 -15.28
CA ALA A 19 -16.74 -57.02 -14.55
C ALA A 19 -16.69 -56.57 -13.11
N ARG A 20 -16.74 -57.57 -12.28
CA ARG A 20 -16.88 -57.67 -10.84
C ARG A 20 -15.83 -56.92 -10.00
N SER A 21 -16.35 -56.45 -8.88
CA SER A 21 -15.72 -56.05 -7.63
C SER A 21 -14.53 -56.93 -7.14
N SER A 22 -13.52 -56.30 -6.60
CA SER A 22 -12.84 -56.85 -5.44
C SER A 22 -12.52 -55.74 -4.45
N ARG A 23 -13.35 -55.64 -3.41
CA ARG A 23 -13.05 -54.94 -2.18
C ARG A 23 -11.91 -55.66 -1.47
N ARG A 24 -10.82 -55.00 -1.19
CA ARG A 24 -9.88 -55.37 -0.11
C ARG A 24 -10.00 -54.32 0.99
N THR A 25 -10.69 -54.75 2.03
CA THR A 25 -10.64 -54.19 3.38
C THR A 25 -9.24 -54.52 3.96
N LEU A 26 -8.54 -53.51 4.43
CA LEU A 26 -7.44 -53.65 5.36
C LEU A 26 -7.82 -52.93 6.65
N ALA A 27 -7.75 -53.68 7.73
CA ALA A 27 -8.07 -53.32 9.09
C ALA A 27 -7.04 -52.41 9.73
N PRO A 28 -7.36 -51.73 10.85
CA PRO A 28 -6.49 -50.76 11.49
C PRO A 28 -5.51 -51.40 12.47
N GLU A 29 -4.23 -51.13 12.33
CA GLU A 29 -3.24 -51.48 13.34
C GLU A 29 -2.78 -50.25 14.14
N THR A 30 -3.15 -50.31 15.41
CA THR A 30 -2.35 -50.10 16.63
C THR A 30 -1.52 -48.83 16.78
N PHE A 31 -2.09 -47.87 17.51
CA PHE A 31 -1.40 -46.77 18.20
C PHE A 31 -0.51 -47.34 19.32
N ALA A 32 0.80 -47.23 19.20
CA ALA A 32 1.74 -47.43 20.27
C ALA A 32 2.03 -46.06 20.97
N LYS A 33 1.74 -46.03 22.25
CA LYS A 33 2.10 -44.96 23.22
C LYS A 33 3.61 -44.70 23.20
N MET A 34 4.04 -43.47 23.00
CA MET A 34 5.35 -43.01 23.46
C MET A 34 5.20 -41.94 24.55
N ARG A 35 5.90 -42.20 25.63
CA ARG A 35 5.89 -41.53 26.93
C ARG A 35 6.41 -40.11 26.89
N SER A 36 5.79 -39.24 27.66
CA SER A 36 6.25 -37.96 28.14
C SER A 36 7.68 -38.02 28.71
N GLY A 37 8.58 -37.24 28.14
CA GLY A 37 9.88 -36.89 28.72
C GLY A 37 9.89 -35.40 29.01
N SER A 38 9.76 -35.06 30.30
CA SER A 38 9.94 -33.68 30.78
C SER A 38 11.40 -33.27 30.65
N ILE A 39 11.69 -32.25 29.83
CA ILE A 39 12.97 -31.56 29.85
C ILE A 39 12.77 -30.26 30.62
N ALA A 40 13.31 -30.22 31.82
CA ALA A 40 13.45 -29.02 32.65
C ALA A 40 14.50 -28.12 32.00
N VAL A 41 14.09 -26.95 31.52
CA VAL A 41 15.02 -25.89 31.09
C VAL A 41 15.33 -25.02 32.28
N LEU A 42 16.59 -25.11 32.72
CA LEU A 42 17.19 -24.31 33.80
C LEU A 42 17.37 -22.86 33.31
N PHE A 43 16.60 -21.91 33.84
CA PHE A 43 16.82 -20.47 33.63
C PHE A 43 18.03 -20.01 34.46
N LEU A 44 19.14 -19.74 33.78
CA LEU A 44 20.28 -19.04 34.36
C LEU A 44 20.08 -17.53 34.15
N ALA A 45 19.67 -16.85 35.20
CA ALA A 45 19.56 -15.39 35.21
C ALA A 45 20.96 -14.79 35.34
N LEU A 46 21.49 -14.25 34.23
CA LEU A 46 22.67 -13.39 34.22
C LEU A 46 22.22 -11.94 34.32
N THR A 47 22.36 -11.38 35.52
CA THR A 47 22.23 -9.95 35.79
C THR A 47 23.48 -9.22 35.25
N HIS A 48 23.31 -8.40 34.22
CA HIS A 48 24.31 -7.44 33.80
C HIS A 48 23.85 -6.05 34.23
N PRO A 49 24.72 -5.24 34.89
CA PRO A 49 24.40 -3.86 35.20
C PRO A 49 24.45 -3.02 33.91
N ALA A 50 23.37 -2.33 33.60
CA ALA A 50 23.28 -1.36 32.51
C ALA A 50 24.15 -0.12 32.89
N MET A 51 25.23 0.10 32.14
CA MET A 51 26.03 1.30 32.20
C MET A 51 25.35 2.36 31.30
N ILE A 52 24.63 3.29 31.92
CA ILE A 52 24.04 4.45 31.25
C ILE A 52 25.14 5.45 30.96
N LEU A 53 25.57 5.59 29.71
CA LEU A 53 26.33 6.72 29.23
C LEU A 53 25.39 7.88 28.92
N ALA A 54 25.28 8.82 29.86
CA ALA A 54 24.62 10.10 29.62
C ALA A 54 25.55 10.98 28.79
N HIS A 55 25.18 11.29 27.56
CA HIS A 55 25.82 12.38 26.80
C HIS A 55 25.21 13.70 27.27
N GLY A 56 26.00 14.45 28.02
CA GLY A 56 25.70 15.76 28.55
C GLY A 56 25.64 16.81 27.44
N GLY A 57 24.46 17.35 27.19
CA GLY A 57 24.28 18.64 26.54
C GLY A 57 24.62 19.75 27.54
N SER A 58 25.64 20.52 27.27
CA SER A 58 26.10 21.69 28.05
C SER A 58 24.96 22.74 28.10
N ARG A 59 24.32 22.87 29.26
CA ARG A 59 23.55 24.04 29.64
C ARG A 59 24.35 24.83 30.66
N SER A 60 24.77 26.02 30.29
CA SER A 60 25.44 26.96 31.18
C SER A 60 24.50 27.32 32.33
N ALA A 61 24.75 26.78 33.49
CA ALA A 61 24.09 27.19 34.72
C ALA A 61 24.90 28.31 35.36
N VAL A 62 24.27 29.46 35.57
CA VAL A 62 24.85 30.53 36.40
C VAL A 62 24.59 30.15 37.85
N THR A 63 25.65 29.82 38.57
CA THR A 63 25.62 29.55 40.02
C THR A 63 25.78 30.86 40.81
N GLN A 64 24.82 31.16 41.67
CA GLN A 64 24.96 32.19 42.70
C GLN A 64 25.76 31.61 43.89
N ALA A 65 26.38 32.48 44.67
CA ALA A 65 27.40 32.18 45.66
C ALA A 65 26.93 31.35 46.90
N ASP A 66 25.68 30.98 47.00
CA ASP A 66 25.09 30.19 48.09
C ASP A 66 24.76 28.73 47.77
N GLY A 67 25.03 28.30 46.56
CA GLY A 67 24.84 26.91 46.14
C GLY A 67 23.40 26.36 46.13
N LYS A 68 22.37 27.21 46.31
CA LYS A 68 20.97 26.78 46.30
C LYS A 68 20.26 27.25 45.03
N TRP A 69 19.51 26.31 44.44
CA TRP A 69 18.70 26.59 43.25
C TRP A 69 17.39 27.29 43.64
N HIS A 70 17.14 28.48 43.08
CA HIS A 70 15.86 29.19 43.24
C HIS A 70 15.17 29.34 41.89
N PRO A 71 13.88 29.06 41.80
CA PRO A 71 13.15 29.32 40.54
C PRO A 71 13.00 30.81 40.28
N PHE A 72 13.17 31.21 39.03
CA PHE A 72 13.03 32.58 38.57
C PHE A 72 11.65 33.14 38.90
N GLN A 73 11.61 34.19 39.74
CA GLN A 73 10.41 35.00 39.94
C GLN A 73 10.60 36.35 39.24
N PRO A 74 9.68 36.78 38.36
CA PRO A 74 9.75 38.09 37.74
C PRO A 74 9.43 39.16 38.80
N LYS A 75 10.20 40.26 38.85
CA LYS A 75 9.98 41.41 39.70
C LYS A 75 8.67 42.11 39.31
N PRO A 76 7.82 42.54 40.29
CA PRO A 76 6.71 43.41 40.05
C PRO A 76 7.18 44.86 39.92
N GLY A 77 6.92 45.46 38.77
CA GLY A 77 7.16 46.88 38.60
C GLY A 77 7.53 47.27 37.18
N ASP A 78 6.55 47.39 36.33
CA ASP A 78 6.42 48.49 35.37
C ASP A 78 5.01 48.39 34.76
N GLN A 79 4.05 48.97 35.45
CA GLN A 79 2.78 49.32 34.87
C GLN A 79 2.87 50.72 34.27
N SER A 80 3.07 50.82 32.97
CA SER A 80 2.72 52.02 32.22
C SER A 80 1.33 51.85 31.62
N SER A 81 0.42 52.59 32.21
CA SER A 81 -0.94 52.79 31.75
C SER A 81 -0.99 53.41 30.35
N SER A 82 -1.62 52.70 29.40
CA SER A 82 -2.28 53.36 28.28
C SER A 82 -3.66 52.74 28.12
N ALA A 83 -4.66 53.45 28.61
CA ALA A 83 -6.06 53.21 28.33
C ALA A 83 -6.30 53.51 26.84
N GLY A 84 -6.78 52.54 26.10
CA GLY A 84 -7.23 52.66 24.72
C GLY A 84 -8.28 51.57 24.47
N SER A 85 -9.54 51.96 24.75
CA SER A 85 -10.70 51.16 24.48
C SER A 85 -10.83 50.83 23.00
N SER A 86 -10.90 49.55 22.65
CA SER A 86 -11.89 49.07 21.68
C SER A 86 -12.11 47.59 21.91
N ALA A 87 -13.15 47.27 22.64
CA ALA A 87 -13.74 45.95 22.65
C ALA A 87 -14.27 45.67 21.24
N ALA A 88 -13.39 45.24 20.33
CA ALA A 88 -13.79 44.60 19.10
C ALA A 88 -14.41 43.26 19.50
N ASN A 89 -15.70 43.16 19.28
CA ASN A 89 -16.54 42.00 19.38
C ASN A 89 -15.91 40.87 18.51
N GLN A 90 -14.99 40.10 19.07
CA GLN A 90 -14.49 38.87 18.43
C GLN A 90 -15.59 37.82 18.63
N GLY A 91 -16.54 37.83 17.69
CA GLY A 91 -17.41 36.67 17.51
C GLY A 91 -16.57 35.41 17.36
N PRO A 92 -17.13 34.25 17.68
CA PRO A 92 -16.38 33.01 17.57
C PRO A 92 -15.81 32.90 16.16
N VAL A 93 -14.46 32.92 16.05
CA VAL A 93 -13.76 32.61 14.80
C VAL A 93 -14.00 31.13 14.56
N ILE A 94 -15.05 30.81 13.79
CA ILE A 94 -15.27 29.49 13.28
C ILE A 94 -14.11 29.23 12.31
N ARG A 95 -13.05 28.62 12.82
CA ARG A 95 -11.99 28.03 11.97
C ARG A 95 -12.56 26.76 11.37
N SER A 96 -13.32 26.91 10.28
CA SER A 96 -13.63 25.79 9.41
C SER A 96 -12.30 25.37 8.76
N GLN A 97 -11.66 24.36 9.29
CA GLN A 97 -10.58 23.68 8.57
C GLN A 97 -11.23 22.85 7.46
N THR A 98 -11.50 23.50 6.35
CA THR A 98 -11.94 22.81 5.14
C THR A 98 -10.70 22.21 4.51
N ASN A 99 -10.46 20.93 4.75
CA ASN A 99 -9.31 20.23 4.20
C ASN A 99 -9.53 19.99 2.70
N LEU A 100 -8.57 20.43 1.88
CA LEU A 100 -8.56 20.13 0.45
C LEU A 100 -8.36 18.62 0.26
N VAL A 101 -9.34 17.96 -0.33
CA VAL A 101 -9.24 16.55 -0.73
C VAL A 101 -8.58 16.48 -2.10
N ASN A 102 -7.52 15.71 -2.21
CA ASN A 102 -6.78 15.48 -3.45
C ASN A 102 -7.03 14.08 -3.97
N ILE A 103 -7.50 13.96 -5.20
CA ILE A 103 -7.73 12.69 -5.89
C ILE A 103 -6.75 12.60 -7.06
N LEU A 104 -5.91 11.57 -7.05
CA LEU A 104 -5.07 11.21 -8.19
C LEU A 104 -5.89 10.34 -9.14
N VAL A 105 -5.86 10.66 -10.43
CA VAL A 105 -6.62 9.96 -11.46
C VAL A 105 -5.68 9.52 -12.57
N SER A 106 -5.65 8.23 -12.84
CA SER A 106 -5.01 7.65 -14.02
C SER A 106 -6.05 7.45 -15.10
N VAL A 107 -5.77 7.88 -16.33
CA VAL A 107 -6.67 7.75 -17.48
C VAL A 107 -5.96 6.96 -18.57
N MET A 108 -6.58 5.88 -19.04
CA MET A 108 -6.06 4.99 -20.08
C MET A 108 -6.99 4.96 -21.28
N ASP A 109 -6.45 4.92 -22.48
CA ASP A 109 -7.21 4.64 -23.70
C ASP A 109 -7.59 3.15 -23.80
N GLU A 110 -8.31 2.79 -24.86
CA GLU A 110 -8.75 1.42 -25.14
C GLU A 110 -7.59 0.43 -25.33
N ASN A 111 -6.39 0.94 -25.63
CA ASN A 111 -5.18 0.14 -25.80
C ASN A 111 -4.35 0.05 -24.52
N GLY A 112 -4.83 0.60 -23.38
CA GLY A 112 -4.12 0.65 -22.12
C GLY A 112 -2.97 1.67 -22.10
N LYS A 113 -2.94 2.63 -23.05
CA LYS A 113 -1.95 3.69 -23.05
C LYS A 113 -2.43 4.88 -22.21
N PRO A 114 -1.59 5.42 -21.32
CA PRO A 114 -1.94 6.61 -20.54
C PRO A 114 -2.25 7.82 -21.43
N VAL A 115 -3.34 8.50 -21.11
CA VAL A 115 -3.79 9.75 -21.77
C VAL A 115 -3.43 10.92 -20.86
N ALA A 116 -2.63 11.85 -21.36
CA ALA A 116 -2.00 12.89 -20.54
C ALA A 116 -2.55 14.31 -20.79
N ASP A 117 -3.32 14.53 -21.86
CA ASP A 117 -3.60 15.86 -22.40
C ASP A 117 -5.09 16.25 -22.29
N LEU A 118 -5.84 15.64 -21.35
CA LEU A 118 -7.24 15.99 -21.13
C LEU A 118 -7.36 17.33 -20.37
N PRO A 119 -8.25 18.22 -20.82
CA PRO A 119 -8.52 19.45 -20.11
C PRO A 119 -9.36 19.21 -18.85
N GLU A 120 -9.33 20.14 -17.88
CA GLU A 120 -10.13 20.08 -16.64
C GLU A 120 -11.62 19.79 -16.91
N GLY A 121 -12.20 20.43 -17.93
CA GLY A 121 -13.62 20.27 -18.29
C GLY A 121 -14.00 18.87 -18.78
N ALA A 122 -13.03 17.98 -19.04
CA ALA A 122 -13.31 16.57 -19.34
C ALA A 122 -13.67 15.76 -18.09
N PHE A 123 -13.33 16.26 -16.89
CA PHE A 123 -13.55 15.58 -15.63
C PHE A 123 -14.82 16.09 -14.94
N SER A 124 -15.55 15.18 -14.32
CA SER A 124 -16.62 15.49 -13.38
C SER A 124 -16.43 14.70 -12.10
N LEU A 125 -16.61 15.37 -10.97
CA LEU A 125 -16.37 14.87 -9.64
C LEU A 125 -17.66 14.91 -8.82
N SER A 126 -17.97 13.85 -8.09
CA SER A 126 -19.03 13.83 -7.09
C SER A 126 -18.58 13.12 -5.83
N GLU A 127 -19.10 13.52 -4.69
CA GLU A 127 -18.90 12.88 -3.39
C GLU A 127 -20.27 12.57 -2.78
N GLU A 128 -20.47 11.35 -2.31
CA GLU A 128 -21.77 10.85 -1.82
C GLU A 128 -22.94 11.13 -2.83
N GLY A 129 -22.61 11.06 -4.13
CA GLY A 129 -23.57 11.36 -5.20
C GLY A 129 -23.83 12.85 -5.46
N LEU A 130 -23.26 13.77 -4.65
CA LEU A 130 -23.39 15.21 -4.82
C LEU A 130 -22.24 15.74 -5.69
N PRO A 131 -22.54 16.51 -6.78
CA PRO A 131 -21.50 17.12 -7.59
C PRO A 131 -20.59 18.04 -6.78
N GLN A 132 -19.29 17.92 -7.00
CA GLN A 132 -18.28 18.74 -6.36
C GLN A 132 -17.57 19.62 -7.40
N LYS A 133 -17.18 20.81 -7.00
CA LYS A 133 -16.39 21.71 -7.84
C LYS A 133 -14.91 21.34 -7.70
N VAL A 134 -14.22 21.17 -8.82
CA VAL A 134 -12.76 21.07 -8.83
C VAL A 134 -12.20 22.48 -8.60
N ASP A 135 -11.44 22.64 -7.52
CA ASP A 135 -10.79 23.93 -7.17
C ASP A 135 -9.29 23.92 -7.55
N ARG A 136 -8.74 22.74 -7.78
CA ARG A 136 -7.37 22.54 -8.22
C ARG A 136 -7.29 21.44 -9.25
N PHE A 137 -6.71 21.74 -10.40
CA PHE A 137 -6.46 20.78 -11.48
C PHE A 137 -4.98 20.81 -11.88
N GLU A 138 -4.35 19.64 -11.92
CA GLU A 138 -2.99 19.50 -12.46
C GLU A 138 -3.00 18.33 -13.45
N ALA A 139 -2.73 18.60 -14.72
CA ALA A 139 -2.43 17.57 -15.70
C ALA A 139 -0.97 17.12 -15.51
N GLN A 140 -0.73 15.80 -15.55
CA GLN A 140 0.63 15.24 -15.39
C GLN A 140 1.36 15.80 -14.16
N THR A 141 0.75 15.64 -12.99
CA THR A 141 1.31 16.24 -11.77
C THR A 141 2.79 15.87 -11.59
N SER A 142 3.62 16.90 -11.41
CA SER A 142 5.06 16.78 -11.18
C SER A 142 5.43 16.58 -9.70
N ARG A 143 4.44 16.42 -8.82
CA ARG A 143 4.70 16.22 -7.38
C ARG A 143 5.58 14.99 -7.16
N PRO A 144 6.59 15.10 -6.30
CA PRO A 144 7.44 13.96 -5.96
C PRO A 144 6.66 12.75 -5.46
N VAL A 145 7.17 11.57 -5.71
CA VAL A 145 6.60 10.29 -5.27
C VAL A 145 7.46 9.71 -4.15
N ASP A 146 6.82 9.30 -3.06
CA ASP A 146 7.39 8.35 -2.08
C ASP A 146 6.82 6.96 -2.39
N LEU A 147 7.70 6.00 -2.69
CA LEU A 147 7.34 4.69 -3.17
C LEU A 147 7.85 3.60 -2.23
N ALA A 148 6.96 2.70 -1.81
CA ALA A 148 7.32 1.45 -1.16
C ALA A 148 7.31 0.33 -2.20
N LEU A 149 8.46 -0.25 -2.51
CA LEU A 149 8.61 -1.42 -3.36
C LEU A 149 8.61 -2.66 -2.49
N MET A 150 7.61 -3.51 -2.62
CA MET A 150 7.41 -4.70 -1.83
C MET A 150 7.64 -5.93 -2.68
N ILE A 151 8.52 -6.82 -2.25
CA ILE A 151 8.90 -8.02 -3.00
C ILE A 151 8.60 -9.23 -2.13
N ASP A 152 7.73 -10.09 -2.64
CA ASP A 152 7.42 -11.38 -2.03
C ASP A 152 8.59 -12.34 -2.23
N ALA A 153 9.19 -12.73 -1.13
CA ALA A 153 10.32 -13.65 -1.10
C ALA A 153 9.95 -14.99 -0.46
N SER A 154 8.65 -15.32 -0.44
CA SER A 154 8.14 -16.58 0.10
C SER A 154 8.67 -17.79 -0.66
N ALA A 155 8.50 -18.98 -0.07
CA ALA A 155 8.96 -20.23 -0.66
C ALA A 155 8.32 -20.53 -2.02
N SER A 156 7.08 -20.09 -2.27
CA SER A 156 6.40 -20.24 -3.56
C SER A 156 6.98 -19.34 -4.66
N ALA A 157 7.46 -18.14 -4.29
CA ALA A 157 8.10 -17.19 -5.21
C ALA A 157 9.57 -17.52 -5.51
N TYR A 158 10.19 -18.43 -4.75
CA TYR A 158 11.63 -18.69 -4.78
C TYR A 158 12.22 -19.01 -6.18
N THR A 159 11.48 -19.75 -7.00
CA THR A 159 11.98 -20.18 -8.32
C THR A 159 12.24 -18.99 -9.24
N ASP A 160 11.43 -17.97 -9.14
CA ASP A 160 11.43 -16.80 -10.02
C ASP A 160 12.05 -15.55 -9.37
N LEU A 161 12.35 -15.62 -8.06
CA LEU A 161 12.84 -14.48 -7.25
C LEU A 161 14.02 -13.75 -7.89
N LYS A 162 14.97 -14.47 -8.49
CA LYS A 162 16.10 -13.85 -9.17
C LYS A 162 15.66 -12.94 -10.33
N PHE A 163 14.70 -13.38 -11.13
CA PHE A 163 14.16 -12.59 -12.24
C PHE A 163 13.38 -11.39 -11.73
N GLU A 164 12.64 -11.57 -10.64
CA GLU A 164 11.91 -10.49 -9.97
C GLU A 164 12.86 -9.42 -9.44
N LEU A 165 13.94 -9.82 -8.75
CA LEU A 165 14.94 -8.88 -8.24
C LEU A 165 15.68 -8.15 -9.35
N ASP A 166 16.01 -8.80 -10.46
CA ASP A 166 16.63 -8.16 -11.62
C ASP A 166 15.67 -7.16 -12.28
N ALA A 167 14.38 -7.49 -12.37
CA ALA A 167 13.36 -6.59 -12.90
C ALA A 167 13.07 -5.42 -11.94
N ALA A 168 13.00 -5.69 -10.64
CA ALA A 168 12.82 -4.68 -9.60
C ALA A 168 14.00 -3.68 -9.56
N ALA A 169 15.24 -4.17 -9.69
CA ALA A 169 16.42 -3.29 -9.81
C ALA A 169 16.37 -2.42 -11.08
N HIS A 170 15.88 -2.98 -12.20
CA HIS A 170 15.66 -2.21 -13.42
C HIS A 170 14.58 -1.14 -13.23
N PHE A 171 13.47 -1.48 -12.59
CA PHE A 171 12.38 -0.55 -12.25
C PHE A 171 12.87 0.60 -11.38
N VAL A 172 13.67 0.33 -10.34
CA VAL A 172 14.27 1.35 -9.48
C VAL A 172 15.02 2.40 -10.30
N ARG A 173 15.84 1.98 -11.27
CA ARG A 173 16.57 2.90 -12.16
C ARG A 173 15.66 3.80 -12.99
N GLN A 174 14.50 3.30 -13.38
CA GLN A 174 13.59 4.04 -14.26
C GLN A 174 12.62 4.92 -13.48
N VAL A 175 12.15 4.44 -12.32
CA VAL A 175 11.09 5.10 -11.58
C VAL A 175 11.58 6.25 -10.72
N VAL A 176 12.78 6.16 -10.14
CA VAL A 176 13.30 7.18 -9.22
C VAL A 176 13.80 8.39 -10.02
N ARG A 177 13.15 9.53 -9.81
CA ARG A 177 13.52 10.83 -10.40
C ARG A 177 14.01 11.78 -9.31
N PRO A 178 14.69 12.88 -9.65
CA PRO A 178 15.07 13.89 -8.68
C PRO A 178 13.87 14.36 -7.84
N GLY A 179 14.02 14.30 -6.53
CA GLY A 179 12.96 14.63 -5.57
C GLY A 179 12.07 13.46 -5.14
N ASP A 180 12.00 12.36 -5.90
CA ASP A 180 11.33 11.13 -5.46
C ASP A 180 12.11 10.44 -4.35
N SER A 181 11.51 9.48 -3.66
CA SER A 181 12.24 8.53 -2.83
C SER A 181 11.58 7.16 -2.83
N LEU A 182 12.39 6.13 -2.65
CA LEU A 182 11.92 4.74 -2.64
C LEU A 182 12.49 4.03 -1.41
N CYS A 183 11.74 3.07 -0.89
CA CYS A 183 12.18 2.12 0.11
C CYS A 183 11.78 0.71 -0.32
N VAL A 184 12.62 -0.28 -0.05
CA VAL A 184 12.38 -1.70 -0.37
C VAL A 184 11.87 -2.41 0.87
N PHE A 185 10.85 -3.24 0.70
CA PHE A 185 10.33 -4.16 1.70
C PHE A 185 10.42 -5.60 1.19
N GLU A 186 10.87 -6.48 2.04
CA GLU A 186 10.83 -7.93 1.85
C GLU A 186 9.59 -8.48 2.55
N ILE A 187 8.81 -9.30 1.84
CA ILE A 187 7.66 -10.00 2.37
C ILE A 187 8.03 -11.48 2.47
N SER A 188 7.93 -12.02 3.67
CA SER A 188 8.07 -13.45 3.94
C SER A 188 7.15 -13.83 5.11
N GLU A 189 7.53 -14.74 6.01
CA GLU A 189 6.80 -14.99 7.27
C GLU A 189 6.71 -13.75 8.17
N SER A 190 7.54 -12.76 7.91
CA SER A 190 7.47 -11.42 8.50
C SER A 190 7.85 -10.39 7.44
N VAL A 191 7.57 -9.12 7.71
CA VAL A 191 7.87 -8.03 6.79
C VAL A 191 9.11 -7.27 7.27
N THR A 192 10.09 -7.14 6.39
CA THR A 192 11.34 -6.42 6.68
C THR A 192 11.49 -5.19 5.79
N GLN A 193 11.60 -4.00 6.40
CA GLN A 193 12.00 -2.81 5.68
C GLN A 193 13.50 -2.84 5.44
N ILE A 194 13.93 -2.93 4.17
CA ILE A 194 15.34 -2.96 3.78
C ILE A 194 15.84 -1.55 3.48
N GLY A 195 16.47 -0.94 4.47
CA GLY A 195 16.98 0.42 4.35
C GLY A 195 15.92 1.51 4.55
N GLU A 196 16.36 2.76 4.42
CA GLU A 196 15.51 3.95 4.54
C GLU A 196 15.10 4.48 3.18
N PHE A 197 14.02 5.28 3.13
CA PHE A 197 13.64 5.99 1.92
C PHE A 197 14.81 6.80 1.36
N SER A 198 15.12 6.62 0.08
CA SER A 198 16.27 7.20 -0.58
C SER A 198 15.98 7.51 -2.05
N ASP A 199 16.68 8.46 -2.63
CA ASP A 199 16.76 8.73 -4.07
C ASP A 199 18.07 8.20 -4.69
N ASN A 200 18.93 7.59 -3.87
CA ASN A 200 20.21 7.03 -4.31
C ASN A 200 20.00 5.69 -5.01
N VAL A 201 19.90 5.72 -6.33
CA VAL A 201 19.62 4.53 -7.16
C VAL A 201 20.60 3.37 -6.91
N PRO A 202 21.94 3.56 -6.87
CA PRO A 202 22.87 2.46 -6.55
C PRO A 202 22.62 1.80 -5.20
N ARG A 203 22.27 2.60 -4.16
CA ARG A 203 21.90 2.07 -2.84
C ARG A 203 20.61 1.26 -2.91
N LEU A 204 19.58 1.77 -3.57
CA LEU A 204 18.30 1.11 -3.72
C LEU A 204 18.43 -0.22 -4.50
N GLU A 205 19.26 -0.26 -5.54
CA GLU A 205 19.57 -1.52 -6.23
C GLU A 205 20.28 -2.53 -5.32
N ALA A 206 21.16 -2.06 -4.45
CA ALA A 206 21.81 -2.91 -3.45
C ALA A 206 20.79 -3.42 -2.43
N ASP A 207 19.83 -2.58 -2.01
CA ASP A 207 18.75 -2.97 -1.11
C ASP A 207 17.84 -4.03 -1.75
N VAL A 208 17.47 -3.89 -3.03
CA VAL A 208 16.73 -4.95 -3.77
C VAL A 208 17.48 -6.29 -3.75
N ARG A 209 18.81 -6.28 -3.94
CA ARG A 209 19.61 -7.53 -3.94
C ARG A 209 19.82 -8.12 -2.54
N ARG A 210 19.39 -7.43 -1.47
CA ARG A 210 19.43 -7.94 -0.09
C ARG A 210 18.19 -8.74 0.28
N VAL A 211 17.15 -8.71 -0.53
CA VAL A 211 15.96 -9.54 -0.37
C VAL A 211 16.37 -11.00 -0.36
N GLN A 212 15.98 -11.75 0.68
CA GLN A 212 16.35 -13.14 0.88
C GLN A 212 15.10 -14.02 0.91
N PRO A 213 15.20 -15.26 0.40
CA PRO A 213 14.09 -16.20 0.47
C PRO A 213 13.64 -16.48 1.91
N GLY A 214 12.34 -16.46 2.13
CA GLY A 214 11.68 -16.81 3.38
C GLY A 214 10.72 -17.99 3.23
N SER A 215 9.90 -18.26 4.25
CA SER A 215 9.06 -19.46 4.30
C SER A 215 7.57 -19.18 4.14
N GLY A 216 7.08 -18.04 4.62
CA GLY A 216 5.66 -17.65 4.58
C GLY A 216 5.45 -16.37 3.78
N THR A 217 4.21 -15.87 3.75
CA THR A 217 3.84 -14.64 3.07
C THR A 217 2.90 -13.83 3.95
N SER A 218 3.31 -12.62 4.35
CA SER A 218 2.55 -11.69 5.20
C SER A 218 2.14 -10.45 4.41
N ILE A 219 1.20 -10.61 3.46
CA ILE A 219 0.77 -9.51 2.56
C ILE A 219 0.06 -8.40 3.32
N TYR A 220 -0.86 -8.74 4.23
CA TYR A 220 -1.62 -7.73 4.96
C TYR A 220 -0.72 -6.94 5.92
N ASP A 221 0.21 -7.60 6.61
CA ASP A 221 1.21 -6.92 7.42
C ASP A 221 2.10 -6.00 6.58
N ALA A 222 2.46 -6.41 5.36
CA ALA A 222 3.24 -5.57 4.44
C ALA A 222 2.49 -4.29 4.06
N LEU A 223 1.20 -4.40 3.76
CA LEU A 223 0.36 -3.24 3.45
C LEU A 223 0.22 -2.32 4.66
N VAL A 224 -0.02 -2.84 5.86
CA VAL A 224 -0.11 -2.05 7.10
C VAL A 224 1.20 -1.32 7.40
N LEU A 225 2.33 -2.03 7.36
CA LEU A 225 3.64 -1.47 7.65
C LEU A 225 4.11 -0.46 6.58
N GLY A 226 3.88 -0.75 5.30
CA GLY A 226 4.19 0.15 4.20
C GLY A 226 3.37 1.43 4.24
N SER A 227 2.06 1.31 4.49
CA SER A 227 1.16 2.45 4.69
C SER A 227 1.61 3.31 5.86
N ALA A 228 2.00 2.69 6.98
CA ALA A 228 2.52 3.40 8.14
C ALA A 228 3.85 4.12 7.83
N ALA A 229 4.74 3.50 7.05
CA ALA A 229 6.00 4.11 6.63
C ALA A 229 5.75 5.31 5.69
N LEU A 230 4.84 5.18 4.73
CA LEU A 230 4.47 6.24 3.80
C LEU A 230 3.76 7.42 4.50
N ARG A 231 2.93 7.17 5.51
CA ARG A 231 2.29 8.24 6.30
C ARG A 231 3.28 9.14 7.04
N ARG A 232 4.45 8.62 7.42
CA ARG A 232 5.51 9.41 8.06
C ARG A 232 6.27 10.31 7.09
N ARG A 233 6.03 10.15 5.78
CA ARG A 233 6.66 10.99 4.76
C ARG A 233 6.03 12.39 4.73
N PRO A 234 6.77 13.42 4.30
CA PRO A 234 6.27 14.79 4.25
C PRO A 234 4.95 14.89 3.49
N GLU A 235 4.09 15.82 3.93
CA GLU A 235 2.83 16.10 3.26
C GLU A 235 3.02 16.70 1.86
N GLY A 236 2.00 16.60 1.02
CA GLY A 236 2.00 17.14 -0.34
C GLY A 236 2.74 16.30 -1.36
N ARG A 237 3.34 15.19 -0.96
CA ARG A 237 3.97 14.20 -1.83
C ARG A 237 2.96 13.14 -2.24
N ARG A 238 3.14 12.55 -3.42
CA ARG A 238 2.36 11.37 -3.83
C ARG A 238 2.92 10.14 -3.13
N ARG A 239 2.06 9.22 -2.78
CA ARG A 239 2.43 7.97 -2.12
C ARG A 239 2.00 6.80 -2.98
N ALA A 240 2.85 5.80 -3.11
CA ALA A 240 2.52 4.59 -3.84
C ALA A 240 3.17 3.36 -3.21
N ILE A 241 2.47 2.24 -3.27
CA ILE A 241 3.03 0.89 -3.06
C ILE A 241 3.08 0.20 -4.41
N VAL A 242 4.19 -0.44 -4.70
CA VAL A 242 4.32 -1.40 -5.82
C VAL A 242 4.71 -2.74 -5.23
N MET A 243 3.82 -3.71 -5.35
CA MET A 243 3.99 -5.05 -4.77
C MET A 243 4.13 -6.09 -5.88
N VAL A 244 5.06 -7.02 -5.71
CA VAL A 244 5.19 -8.23 -6.54
C VAL A 244 4.95 -9.43 -5.63
N THR A 245 3.97 -10.29 -5.95
CA THR A 245 3.57 -11.44 -5.12
C THR A 245 2.82 -12.48 -5.94
N ASP A 246 2.77 -13.72 -5.45
CA ASP A 246 1.87 -14.76 -5.98
C ASP A 246 0.46 -14.73 -5.34
N ALA A 247 0.17 -13.70 -4.56
CA ALA A 247 -1.06 -13.49 -3.81
C ALA A 247 -1.33 -14.52 -2.69
N GLY A 248 -0.31 -15.22 -2.24
CA GLY A 248 -0.39 -16.30 -1.23
C GLY A 248 -0.34 -15.77 0.19
N GLU A 249 -1.38 -15.15 0.73
CA GLU A 249 -1.43 -14.75 2.14
C GLU A 249 -1.45 -15.97 3.08
N THR A 250 -0.50 -16.06 4.03
CA THR A 250 -0.37 -17.22 4.91
C THR A 250 -0.06 -16.92 6.38
N THR A 251 0.61 -15.81 6.69
CA THR A 251 1.23 -15.59 8.02
C THR A 251 1.01 -14.23 8.61
N SER A 252 0.24 -13.34 7.99
CA SER A 252 -0.03 -12.01 8.55
C SER A 252 -0.72 -12.10 9.92
N GLY A 253 -0.32 -11.21 10.82
CA GLY A 253 -1.05 -10.94 12.06
C GLY A 253 -2.24 -10.01 11.84
N SER A 254 -2.14 -9.12 10.85
CA SER A 254 -3.22 -8.23 10.41
C SER A 254 -4.20 -8.97 9.50
N ASP A 255 -5.46 -8.52 9.48
CA ASP A 255 -6.47 -9.04 8.58
C ASP A 255 -6.66 -8.14 7.32
N PHE A 256 -7.55 -8.57 6.43
CA PHE A 256 -7.87 -7.86 5.20
C PHE A 256 -8.42 -6.44 5.45
N ASP A 257 -9.30 -6.30 6.44
CA ASP A 257 -9.96 -5.02 6.72
C ASP A 257 -8.94 -4.02 7.30
N GLU A 258 -8.06 -4.47 8.20
CA GLU A 258 -6.96 -3.65 8.75
C GLU A 258 -6.00 -3.18 7.64
N ALA A 259 -5.63 -4.06 6.71
CA ALA A 259 -4.76 -3.71 5.58
C ALA A 259 -5.43 -2.70 4.64
N ARG A 260 -6.71 -2.90 4.32
CA ARG A 260 -7.50 -1.99 3.49
C ARG A 260 -7.67 -0.62 4.13
N GLU A 261 -8.04 -0.58 5.42
CA GLU A 261 -8.18 0.68 6.16
C GLU A 261 -6.86 1.44 6.24
N ALA A 262 -5.73 0.76 6.48
CA ALA A 262 -4.41 1.38 6.52
C ALA A 262 -4.05 2.04 5.18
N ALA A 263 -4.31 1.37 4.07
CA ALA A 263 -4.06 1.86 2.72
C ALA A 263 -4.91 3.09 2.39
N ILE A 264 -6.23 3.03 2.66
CA ILE A 264 -7.14 4.15 2.42
C ILE A 264 -6.76 5.36 3.28
N ALA A 265 -6.46 5.15 4.58
CA ALA A 265 -6.08 6.21 5.50
C ALA A 265 -4.75 6.89 5.15
N SER A 266 -3.83 6.17 4.52
CA SER A 266 -2.55 6.70 4.04
C SER A 266 -2.70 7.49 2.74
N GLY A 267 -3.76 7.22 1.96
CA GLY A 267 -4.05 7.88 0.68
C GLY A 267 -3.05 7.56 -0.41
N GLU A 268 -2.43 6.40 -0.34
CA GLU A 268 -1.52 5.88 -1.34
C GLU A 268 -2.26 5.18 -2.49
N LEU A 269 -1.55 5.01 -3.60
CA LEU A 269 -1.97 4.17 -4.72
C LEU A 269 -1.27 2.83 -4.60
N ILE A 270 -2.01 1.73 -4.70
CA ILE A 270 -1.43 0.39 -4.65
C ILE A 270 -1.44 -0.23 -6.04
N TYR A 271 -0.25 -0.56 -6.53
CA TYR A 271 -0.03 -1.33 -7.74
C TYR A 271 0.45 -2.72 -7.36
N THR A 272 -0.18 -3.74 -7.90
CA THR A 272 0.21 -5.12 -7.63
C THR A 272 0.54 -5.85 -8.93
N ILE A 273 1.70 -6.50 -8.99
CA ILE A 273 2.04 -7.47 -10.01
C ILE A 273 1.83 -8.86 -9.39
N VAL A 274 0.81 -9.56 -9.86
CA VAL A 274 0.51 -10.93 -9.41
C VAL A 274 1.19 -11.92 -10.33
N VAL A 275 2.18 -12.64 -9.80
CA VAL A 275 2.90 -13.70 -10.50
C VAL A 275 2.13 -15.00 -10.35
N ARG A 276 1.59 -15.55 -11.43
CA ARG A 276 0.90 -16.83 -11.40
C ARG A 276 1.87 -17.98 -11.54
N ALA A 277 2.27 -18.55 -10.43
CA ALA A 277 3.17 -19.72 -10.39
C ALA A 277 2.53 -20.97 -11.03
N VAL A 278 1.20 -21.09 -11.04
CA VAL A 278 0.46 -22.24 -11.57
C VAL A 278 -0.55 -21.80 -12.62
N LYS A 279 -0.41 -22.33 -13.84
CA LYS A 279 -1.33 -22.01 -14.97
C LYS A 279 -2.71 -22.68 -14.86
N ASN A 280 -2.90 -23.61 -13.91
CA ASN A 280 -4.16 -24.33 -13.72
C ASN A 280 -4.98 -23.70 -12.58
N GLU A 281 -6.27 -23.50 -12.80
CA GLU A 281 -7.19 -22.90 -11.82
C GLU A 281 -7.21 -23.61 -10.45
N ASN A 282 -6.95 -24.90 -10.41
CA ASN A 282 -6.94 -25.72 -9.17
C ASN A 282 -5.76 -25.44 -8.21
N GLY A 283 -4.73 -24.71 -8.65
CA GLY A 283 -3.58 -24.32 -7.82
C GLY A 283 -3.44 -22.81 -7.62
N ARG A 284 -4.41 -22.04 -8.11
CA ARG A 284 -4.42 -20.58 -8.07
C ARG A 284 -5.00 -20.07 -6.75
N ASN A 285 -4.34 -19.10 -6.11
CA ASN A 285 -4.88 -18.44 -4.92
C ASN A 285 -5.91 -17.36 -5.30
N THR A 286 -7.10 -17.80 -5.73
CA THR A 286 -8.17 -16.89 -6.17
C THR A 286 -8.67 -15.98 -5.06
N ALA A 287 -8.63 -16.41 -3.80
CA ALA A 287 -9.05 -15.60 -2.66
C ALA A 287 -8.08 -14.44 -2.41
N GLY A 288 -6.77 -14.72 -2.43
CA GLY A 288 -5.73 -13.68 -2.31
C GLY A 288 -5.74 -12.70 -3.48
N GLU A 289 -5.87 -13.19 -4.72
CA GLU A 289 -6.02 -12.34 -5.89
C GLU A 289 -7.25 -11.42 -5.75
N HIS A 290 -8.39 -11.94 -5.28
CA HIS A 290 -9.60 -11.14 -5.10
C HIS A 290 -9.45 -10.07 -4.00
N ALA A 291 -8.78 -10.40 -2.91
CA ALA A 291 -8.44 -9.45 -1.85
C ALA A 291 -7.56 -8.31 -2.39
N LEU A 292 -6.51 -8.65 -3.14
CA LEU A 292 -5.62 -7.65 -3.75
C LEU A 292 -6.32 -6.78 -4.79
N ILE A 293 -7.20 -7.36 -5.64
CA ILE A 293 -8.05 -6.59 -6.57
C ILE A 293 -8.86 -5.55 -5.79
N THR A 294 -9.50 -5.96 -4.70
CA THR A 294 -10.38 -5.08 -3.91
C THR A 294 -9.59 -3.92 -3.29
N ILE A 295 -8.44 -4.19 -2.67
CA ILE A 295 -7.58 -3.15 -2.08
C ILE A 295 -7.04 -2.21 -3.15
N THR A 296 -6.53 -2.76 -4.25
CA THR A 296 -5.98 -1.99 -5.38
C THR A 296 -7.04 -1.06 -5.99
N ASP A 297 -8.24 -1.59 -6.22
CA ASP A 297 -9.37 -0.82 -6.79
C ASP A 297 -9.87 0.28 -5.84
N SER A 298 -9.87 0.04 -4.52
CA SER A 298 -10.24 1.04 -3.51
C SER A 298 -9.25 2.22 -3.47
N THR A 299 -7.95 1.95 -3.66
CA THR A 299 -6.88 2.96 -3.59
C THR A 299 -6.64 3.69 -4.92
N GLY A 300 -7.13 3.14 -6.03
CA GLY A 300 -7.00 3.75 -7.37
C GLY A 300 -5.71 3.43 -8.10
N GLY A 301 -5.00 2.37 -7.69
CA GLY A 301 -3.91 1.77 -8.46
C GLY A 301 -4.40 0.81 -9.53
N ASP A 302 -3.59 -0.17 -9.87
CA ASP A 302 -3.91 -1.20 -10.87
C ASP A 302 -3.30 -2.56 -10.48
N MET A 303 -4.00 -3.65 -10.79
CA MET A 303 -3.47 -5.00 -10.62
C MET A 303 -3.14 -5.59 -11.98
N LEU A 304 -1.86 -5.90 -12.17
CA LEU A 304 -1.32 -6.51 -13.37
C LEU A 304 -1.07 -8.00 -13.08
N VAL A 305 -1.55 -8.86 -13.98
CA VAL A 305 -1.38 -10.31 -13.81
C VAL A 305 -0.34 -10.82 -14.80
N LEU A 306 0.62 -11.56 -14.28
CA LEU A 306 1.77 -12.08 -15.01
C LEU A 306 1.65 -13.60 -15.17
N ASP A 307 1.50 -14.06 -16.39
CA ASP A 307 1.48 -15.49 -16.75
C ASP A 307 2.86 -16.01 -17.25
N ASP A 308 3.80 -15.09 -17.54
CA ASP A 308 5.15 -15.38 -18.03
C ASP A 308 6.16 -14.35 -17.48
N MET A 309 7.16 -14.83 -16.75
CA MET A 309 8.19 -14.01 -16.13
C MET A 309 8.94 -13.09 -17.09
N SER A 310 9.00 -13.43 -18.38
CA SER A 310 9.60 -12.53 -19.39
C SER A 310 8.90 -11.18 -19.52
N GLN A 311 7.64 -11.09 -19.08
CA GLN A 311 6.82 -9.88 -19.14
C GLN A 311 6.96 -8.97 -17.91
N ILE A 312 7.63 -9.39 -16.83
CA ILE A 312 7.69 -8.64 -15.57
C ILE A 312 8.24 -7.21 -15.76
N ARG A 313 9.22 -7.04 -16.63
CA ARG A 313 9.77 -5.71 -16.94
C ARG A 313 8.73 -4.80 -17.59
N SER A 314 7.91 -5.32 -18.50
CA SER A 314 6.86 -4.53 -19.15
C SER A 314 5.75 -4.13 -18.18
N MET A 315 5.47 -4.94 -17.15
CA MET A 315 4.54 -4.60 -16.08
C MET A 315 5.08 -3.44 -15.23
N PHE A 316 6.34 -3.48 -14.84
CA PHE A 316 6.99 -2.37 -14.16
C PHE A 316 7.03 -1.09 -15.00
N ASP A 317 7.30 -1.20 -16.31
CA ASP A 317 7.28 -0.07 -17.23
C ASP A 317 5.88 0.54 -17.33
N GLU A 318 4.83 -0.29 -17.30
CA GLU A 318 3.44 0.16 -17.28
C GLU A 318 3.13 0.95 -16.01
N ILE A 319 3.47 0.41 -14.83
CA ILE A 319 3.31 1.10 -13.55
C ILE A 319 4.05 2.45 -13.55
N ASN A 320 5.28 2.47 -14.05
CA ASN A 320 6.04 3.72 -14.15
C ASN A 320 5.33 4.75 -15.05
N ARG A 321 4.80 4.33 -16.21
CA ARG A 321 4.03 5.22 -17.09
C ARG A 321 2.79 5.75 -16.36
N GLN A 322 2.02 4.90 -15.71
CA GLN A 322 0.83 5.30 -14.94
C GLN A 322 1.19 6.31 -13.84
N LEU A 323 2.22 6.05 -13.05
CA LEU A 323 2.69 6.96 -12.02
C LEU A 323 3.10 8.35 -12.56
N ARG A 324 3.48 8.46 -13.84
CA ARG A 324 3.98 9.70 -14.44
C ARG A 324 2.94 10.51 -15.21
N THR A 325 1.77 9.93 -15.48
CA THR A 325 0.70 10.55 -16.28
C THR A 325 -0.58 10.81 -15.49
N GLN A 326 -0.49 10.92 -14.16
CA GLN A 326 -1.65 11.14 -13.31
C GLN A 326 -2.12 12.59 -13.34
N TYR A 327 -3.44 12.76 -13.32
CA TYR A 327 -4.10 14.02 -13.02
C TYR A 327 -4.30 14.17 -11.52
N LEU A 328 -4.25 15.39 -11.02
CA LEU A 328 -4.63 15.73 -9.67
C LEU A 328 -5.90 16.59 -9.69
N LEU A 329 -6.95 16.10 -9.07
CA LEU A 329 -8.17 16.85 -8.81
C LEU A 329 -8.23 17.19 -7.33
N GLY A 330 -8.22 18.49 -7.00
CA GLY A 330 -8.38 18.97 -5.63
C GLY A 330 -9.73 19.65 -5.47
N TYR A 331 -10.46 19.38 -4.39
CA TYR A 331 -11.74 20.01 -4.09
C TYR A 331 -11.94 20.16 -2.59
N TYR A 332 -12.79 21.12 -2.23
CA TYR A 332 -13.26 21.28 -0.86
C TYR A 332 -14.66 20.66 -0.75
N PRO A 333 -14.83 19.58 0.03
CA PRO A 333 -16.10 18.87 0.14
C PRO A 333 -17.26 19.77 0.54
N GLN A 334 -18.37 19.66 -0.20
CA GLN A 334 -19.62 20.37 0.08
C GLN A 334 -20.80 19.39 0.06
N PRO A 335 -21.54 19.25 1.19
CA PRO A 335 -21.32 19.90 2.50
C PRO A 335 -20.06 19.38 3.20
N THR A 336 -19.50 20.16 4.14
CA THR A 336 -18.35 19.74 4.94
C THR A 336 -18.67 18.43 5.67
N PRO A 337 -17.87 17.35 5.47
CA PRO A 337 -18.15 16.07 6.07
C PRO A 337 -17.87 16.06 7.59
N PRO A 338 -18.56 15.23 8.37
CA PRO A 338 -18.25 15.01 9.77
C PRO A 338 -16.83 14.46 9.96
N PRO A 339 -16.15 14.80 11.08
CA PRO A 339 -14.88 14.18 11.43
C PRO A 339 -15.00 12.66 11.57
N GLY A 340 -13.99 11.91 11.11
CA GLY A 340 -13.93 10.44 11.20
C GLY A 340 -14.94 9.70 10.32
N SER A 341 -15.55 10.38 9.33
CA SER A 341 -16.49 9.74 8.40
C SER A 341 -15.77 9.09 7.21
N ASP A 342 -16.31 7.98 6.75
CA ASP A 342 -15.98 7.36 5.47
C ASP A 342 -16.70 8.11 4.34
N ARG A 343 -16.02 8.41 3.25
CA ARG A 343 -16.52 9.23 2.14
C ARG A 343 -16.24 8.57 0.80
N HIS A 344 -17.26 8.47 -0.03
CA HIS A 344 -17.15 7.88 -1.35
C HIS A 344 -17.09 8.94 -2.43
N VAL A 345 -16.10 8.80 -3.31
CA VAL A 345 -15.83 9.72 -4.42
C VAL A 345 -16.09 9.02 -5.74
N GLN A 346 -16.72 9.72 -6.67
CA GLN A 346 -16.87 9.27 -8.04
C GLN A 346 -16.28 10.31 -9.01
N VAL A 347 -15.32 9.87 -9.82
CA VAL A 347 -14.78 10.63 -10.94
C VAL A 347 -15.32 10.03 -12.24
N LYS A 348 -15.71 10.89 -13.18
CA LYS A 348 -16.04 10.50 -14.56
C LYS A 348 -15.22 11.35 -15.51
N VAL A 349 -14.83 10.75 -16.63
CA VAL A 349 -14.08 11.41 -17.71
C VAL A 349 -14.90 11.29 -18.99
N ALA A 350 -15.04 12.41 -19.72
CA ALA A 350 -15.76 12.42 -20.98
C ALA A 350 -14.97 11.66 -22.05
N GLY A 351 -15.58 10.60 -22.61
CA GLY A 351 -14.96 9.70 -23.58
C GLY A 351 -14.93 8.25 -23.15
N ALA A 352 -14.41 7.37 -24.00
CA ALA A 352 -14.26 5.94 -23.72
C ALA A 352 -12.88 5.68 -23.13
N TYR A 353 -12.73 5.86 -21.82
CA TYR A 353 -11.50 5.66 -21.09
C TYR A 353 -11.68 4.69 -19.93
N LYS A 354 -10.65 3.88 -19.65
CA LYS A 354 -10.48 3.20 -18.37
C LYS A 354 -9.88 4.23 -17.39
N ILE A 355 -10.53 4.45 -16.25
CA ILE A 355 -10.04 5.37 -15.23
C ILE A 355 -9.82 4.63 -13.92
N SER A 356 -8.72 4.97 -13.24
CA SER A 356 -8.38 4.45 -11.92
C SER A 356 -8.12 5.63 -10.98
N TYR A 357 -8.76 5.63 -9.83
CA TYR A 357 -8.64 6.67 -8.80
C TYR A 357 -9.11 6.11 -7.46
N ARG A 358 -8.69 6.73 -6.36
CA ARG A 358 -9.15 6.38 -5.02
C ARG A 358 -10.65 6.65 -4.88
N LYS A 359 -11.42 5.59 -4.60
CA LYS A 359 -12.89 5.64 -4.54
C LYS A 359 -13.43 6.10 -3.20
N GLU A 360 -12.61 6.04 -2.15
CA GLU A 360 -13.00 6.36 -0.80
C GLU A 360 -11.85 6.99 -0.01
N TYR A 361 -12.19 7.73 1.04
CA TYR A 361 -11.22 8.28 1.98
C TYR A 361 -11.87 8.49 3.35
N PHE A 362 -11.04 8.54 4.41
CA PHE A 362 -11.48 8.88 5.75
C PHE A 362 -11.18 10.33 6.06
N THR A 363 -12.16 11.04 6.65
CA THR A 363 -11.92 12.38 7.18
C THR A 363 -11.11 12.31 8.47
N ALA A 364 -10.29 13.33 8.74
CA ALA A 364 -9.54 13.39 10.00
C ALA A 364 -10.49 13.35 11.21
N LYS A 365 -10.06 12.64 12.27
CA LYS A 365 -10.81 12.56 13.55
C LYS A 365 -10.67 13.82 14.36
#